data_7092d7dcc8e7493415028bdb76df2950
#
_entry.id   7092d7dcc8e7493415028bdb76df2950
#
_cell.length_a   1.000
_cell.length_b   1.000
_cell.length_c   1.000
_cell.angle_alpha   90.00
_cell.angle_beta   90.00
_cell.angle_gamma   90.00
#
_symmetry.space_group_name_H-M   'P 1'
#
loop_
_entity.id
_entity.type
_entity.pdbx_description
1 polymer ?
#
loop_
_entity_poly.entity_id
_entity_poly.type
_entity_poly.pdbx_seq_one_letter_code
_entity_poly.pdbx_strand_id
1 'polypeptide(L)'
;MDKLKILVVDDEARMRKLVKDFLVKKNFDVLEAGDGEEAVDIFYENKNIALIILDVMMPKMDGWEVCREIRKNSKVPIIMLTAKSDEKDELLGFDLGIDEYITKPFSPKILVARVEAILRRSN
;
A
#
# COMPACT_ATOMS: atom_id res chain seq x y z
N MET A 1 10.61 1.23 21.51
CA MET A 1 9.34 1.59 20.85
C MET A 1 9.05 0.62 19.72
N ASP A 2 7.79 0.26 19.58
CA ASP A 2 7.39 -0.63 18.51
C ASP A 2 7.49 0.09 17.17
N LYS A 3 7.93 -0.65 16.15
CA LYS A 3 7.98 -0.13 14.80
C LYS A 3 6.58 -0.13 14.21
N LEU A 4 6.30 0.86 13.37
CA LEU A 4 5.05 0.88 12.62
C LEU A 4 5.10 -0.17 11.52
N LYS A 5 3.99 -0.85 11.31
CA LYS A 5 3.87 -1.93 10.32
C LYS A 5 3.29 -1.41 9.04
N ILE A 6 3.92 -1.76 7.92
CA ILE A 6 3.44 -1.41 6.59
C ILE A 6 3.20 -2.69 5.81
N LEU A 7 2.03 -2.80 5.21
CA LEU A 7 1.70 -3.93 4.33
C LEU A 7 1.99 -3.53 2.89
N VAL A 8 2.85 -4.30 2.23
CA VAL A 8 3.22 -4.09 0.83
C VAL A 8 2.56 -5.18 -0.02
N VAL A 9 1.72 -4.77 -0.95
CA VAL A 9 0.92 -5.68 -1.77
C VAL A 9 1.25 -5.50 -3.25
N ASP A 10 1.85 -6.52 -3.84
CA ASP A 10 2.23 -6.51 -5.26
C ASP A 10 2.48 -7.97 -5.67
N ASP A 11 2.05 -8.37 -6.85
CA ASP A 11 2.27 -9.74 -7.29
C ASP A 11 3.71 -10.01 -7.75
N GLU A 12 4.52 -8.96 -7.96
CA GLU A 12 5.93 -9.09 -8.30
C GLU A 12 6.80 -9.11 -7.04
N ALA A 13 7.42 -10.26 -6.77
CA ALA A 13 8.27 -10.41 -5.58
C ALA A 13 9.44 -9.42 -5.57
N ARG A 14 10.01 -9.10 -6.73
CA ARG A 14 11.11 -8.13 -6.83
C ARG A 14 10.68 -6.73 -6.40
N MET A 15 9.46 -6.35 -6.77
CA MET A 15 8.92 -5.04 -6.39
C MET A 15 8.70 -4.97 -4.89
N ARG A 16 8.12 -6.04 -4.31
CA ARG A 16 7.91 -6.10 -2.86
C ARG A 16 9.25 -5.98 -2.12
N LYS A 17 10.27 -6.71 -2.60
CA LYS A 17 11.59 -6.67 -1.97
C LYS A 17 12.21 -5.28 -2.05
N LEU A 18 12.12 -4.63 -3.20
CA LEU A 18 12.66 -3.27 -3.37
C LEU A 18 12.03 -2.30 -2.37
N VAL A 19 10.71 -2.30 -2.31
CA VAL A 19 9.98 -1.40 -1.41
C VAL A 19 10.30 -1.74 0.05
N LYS A 20 10.28 -3.02 0.39
CA LYS A 20 10.59 -3.49 1.74
C LYS A 20 11.98 -3.02 2.18
N ASP A 21 13.00 -3.19 1.32
CA ASP A 21 14.37 -2.84 1.69
C ASP A 21 14.49 -1.35 2.06
N PHE A 22 13.83 -0.48 1.32
CA PHE A 22 13.85 0.95 1.62
C PHE A 22 13.09 1.28 2.90
N LEU A 23 11.96 0.62 3.14
CA LEU A 23 11.16 0.86 4.34
C LEU A 23 11.86 0.34 5.60
N VAL A 24 12.48 -0.82 5.51
CA VAL A 24 13.22 -1.39 6.65
C VAL A 24 14.35 -0.48 7.07
N LYS A 25 15.04 0.14 6.11
CA LYS A 25 16.10 1.13 6.41
C LYS A 25 15.58 2.33 7.19
N LYS A 26 14.30 2.64 7.05
CA LYS A 26 13.66 3.74 7.78
C LYS A 26 12.96 3.25 9.06
N ASN A 27 13.30 2.06 9.50
CA ASN A 27 12.84 1.50 10.75
C ASN A 27 11.36 1.13 10.79
N PHE A 28 10.81 0.73 9.64
CA PHE A 28 9.46 0.17 9.57
C PHE A 28 9.51 -1.36 9.58
N ASP A 29 8.49 -1.99 10.14
CA ASP A 29 8.25 -3.41 9.95
C ASP A 29 7.42 -3.58 8.68
N VAL A 30 7.74 -4.57 7.87
CA VAL A 30 7.05 -4.78 6.59
C VAL A 30 6.45 -6.16 6.52
N LEU A 31 5.16 -6.21 6.20
CA LEU A 31 4.45 -7.44 5.84
C LEU A 31 4.24 -7.42 4.33
N GLU A 32 4.25 -8.59 3.70
CA GLU A 32 4.11 -8.71 2.26
C GLU A 32 2.93 -9.58 1.87
N ALA A 33 2.24 -9.18 0.81
CA ALA A 33 1.19 -9.99 0.20
C ALA A 33 1.39 -10.03 -1.31
N GLY A 34 1.23 -11.19 -1.91
CA GLY A 34 1.44 -11.40 -3.35
C GLY A 34 0.17 -11.30 -4.18
N ASP A 35 -0.99 -11.20 -3.55
CA ASP A 35 -2.26 -11.02 -4.25
C ASP A 35 -3.27 -10.37 -3.31
N GLY A 36 -4.43 -10.00 -3.87
CA GLY A 36 -5.43 -9.26 -3.11
C GLY A 36 -6.10 -10.05 -1.99
N GLU A 37 -6.33 -11.34 -2.20
CA GLU A 37 -6.92 -12.18 -1.16
C GLU A 37 -6.00 -12.29 0.04
N GLU A 38 -4.71 -12.55 -0.21
CA GLU A 38 -3.70 -12.61 0.83
C GLU A 38 -3.61 -11.28 1.57
N ALA A 39 -3.69 -10.17 0.83
CA ALA A 39 -3.63 -8.84 1.44
C ALA A 39 -4.75 -8.61 2.43
N VAL A 40 -5.98 -8.97 2.05
CA VAL A 40 -7.14 -8.82 2.93
C VAL A 40 -6.99 -9.68 4.18
N ASP A 41 -6.56 -10.94 3.99
CA ASP A 41 -6.36 -11.85 5.13
C ASP A 41 -5.30 -11.32 6.09
N ILE A 42 -4.16 -10.89 5.56
CA ILE A 42 -3.08 -10.35 6.41
C ILE A 42 -3.55 -9.09 7.14
N PHE A 43 -4.28 -8.23 6.45
CA PHE A 43 -4.78 -7.00 7.06
C PHE A 43 -5.68 -7.28 8.26
N TYR A 44 -6.62 -8.22 8.12
CA TYR A 44 -7.54 -8.52 9.20
C TYR A 44 -6.91 -9.35 10.32
N GLU A 45 -5.83 -10.08 10.02
CA GLU A 45 -5.09 -10.83 11.04
C GLU A 45 -4.15 -9.94 11.86
N ASN A 46 -3.81 -8.77 11.34
CA ASN A 46 -2.86 -7.85 11.97
C ASN A 46 -3.52 -6.51 12.25
N LYS A 47 -3.92 -6.27 13.48
CA LYS A 47 -4.68 -5.06 13.86
C LYS A 47 -3.87 -3.77 13.84
N ASN A 48 -2.55 -3.86 13.75
CA ASN A 48 -1.66 -2.71 13.91
C ASN A 48 -1.00 -2.24 12.61
N ILE A 49 -1.58 -2.56 11.45
CA ILE A 49 -1.05 -2.08 10.20
C ILE A 49 -1.32 -0.58 10.09
N ALA A 50 -0.26 0.19 9.93
CA ALA A 50 -0.32 1.65 9.92
C ALA A 50 -0.56 2.23 8.54
N LEU A 51 -0.21 1.49 7.48
CA LEU A 51 -0.33 1.96 6.10
C LEU A 51 -0.23 0.78 5.15
N ILE A 52 -0.91 0.87 4.00
CA ILE A 52 -0.84 -0.16 2.96
C ILE A 52 -0.31 0.47 1.67
N ILE A 53 0.66 -0.20 1.05
CA ILE A 53 1.12 0.14 -0.30
C ILE A 53 0.56 -0.95 -1.22
N LEU A 54 -0.22 -0.57 -2.22
CA LEU A 54 -1.11 -1.48 -2.93
C LEU A 54 -1.06 -1.29 -4.43
N ASP A 55 -0.72 -2.35 -5.17
CA ASP A 55 -0.82 -2.34 -6.63
C ASP A 55 -2.27 -2.59 -7.07
N VAL A 56 -2.65 -2.03 -8.19
CA VAL A 56 -3.97 -2.27 -8.78
C VAL A 56 -4.02 -3.59 -9.52
N MET A 57 -2.99 -3.88 -10.32
CA MET A 57 -2.99 -5.02 -11.25
C MET A 57 -2.48 -6.29 -10.61
N MET A 58 -3.38 -7.09 -10.05
CA MET A 58 -3.03 -8.35 -9.40
C MET A 58 -4.04 -9.43 -9.74
N PRO A 59 -3.61 -10.71 -9.73
CA PRO A 59 -4.56 -11.81 -9.93
C PRO A 59 -5.48 -11.98 -8.72
N LYS A 60 -6.55 -12.73 -8.89
CA LYS A 60 -7.56 -13.09 -7.90
C LYS A 60 -8.43 -11.91 -7.47
N MET A 61 -7.85 -10.95 -6.80
CA MET A 61 -8.52 -9.75 -6.33
C MET A 61 -7.62 -8.57 -6.62
N ASP A 62 -8.07 -7.63 -7.46
CA ASP A 62 -7.25 -6.47 -7.82
C ASP A 62 -7.21 -5.42 -6.69
N GLY A 63 -6.40 -4.39 -6.90
CA GLY A 63 -6.22 -3.37 -5.87
C GLY A 63 -7.47 -2.56 -5.57
N TRP A 64 -8.33 -2.34 -6.56
CA TRP A 64 -9.61 -1.65 -6.34
C TRP A 64 -10.51 -2.44 -5.39
N GLU A 65 -10.58 -3.75 -5.61
CA GLU A 65 -11.38 -4.64 -4.77
C GLU A 65 -10.84 -4.72 -3.35
N VAL A 66 -9.50 -4.79 -3.21
CA VAL A 66 -8.85 -4.76 -1.89
C VAL A 66 -9.22 -3.48 -1.15
N CYS A 67 -9.12 -2.34 -1.84
CA CYS A 67 -9.42 -1.04 -1.25
C CYS A 67 -10.88 -0.98 -0.78
N ARG A 68 -11.82 -1.41 -1.62
CA ARG A 68 -13.24 -1.45 -1.25
C ARG A 68 -13.48 -2.30 -0.02
N GLU A 69 -12.85 -3.49 0.01
CA GLU A 69 -13.02 -4.42 1.14
C GLU A 69 -12.49 -3.82 2.44
N ILE A 70 -11.30 -3.26 2.40
CA ILE A 70 -10.68 -2.67 3.58
C ILE A 70 -11.47 -1.44 4.06
N ARG A 71 -11.95 -0.63 3.14
CA ARG A 71 -12.70 0.59 3.46
C ARG A 71 -14.05 0.33 4.13
N LYS A 72 -14.58 -0.89 4.04
CA LYS A 72 -15.80 -1.25 4.78
C LYS A 72 -15.60 -1.11 6.28
N ASN A 73 -14.40 -1.35 6.79
CA ASN A 73 -14.13 -1.41 8.22
C ASN A 73 -12.96 -0.57 8.70
N SER A 74 -12.26 0.14 7.83
CA SER A 74 -11.03 0.83 8.22
C SER A 74 -10.76 2.05 7.38
N LYS A 75 -10.13 3.05 8.01
CA LYS A 75 -9.65 4.25 7.34
C LYS A 75 -8.11 4.25 7.25
N VAL A 76 -7.50 3.07 7.33
CA VAL A 76 -6.04 2.95 7.25
C VAL A 76 -5.52 3.67 6.00
N PRO A 77 -4.43 4.44 6.10
CA PRO A 77 -3.84 5.07 4.93
C PRO A 77 -3.46 4.07 3.85
N ILE A 78 -3.79 4.40 2.60
CA ILE A 78 -3.46 3.57 1.43
C ILE A 78 -2.74 4.40 0.39
N ILE A 79 -1.59 3.92 -0.07
CA ILE A 79 -0.88 4.44 -1.22
C ILE A 79 -1.05 3.44 -2.36
N MET A 80 -1.62 3.86 -3.49
CA MET A 80 -1.59 3.03 -4.70
C MET A 80 -0.24 3.20 -5.37
N LEU A 81 0.41 2.09 -5.70
CA LEU A 81 1.70 2.08 -6.39
C LEU A 81 1.57 1.14 -7.58
N THR A 82 1.36 1.67 -8.78
CA THR A 82 0.92 0.89 -9.91
C THR A 82 1.42 1.42 -11.25
N ALA A 83 1.46 0.54 -12.27
CA ALA A 83 1.78 0.93 -13.63
C ALA A 83 0.60 1.63 -14.34
N LYS A 84 -0.60 1.55 -13.79
CA LYS A 84 -1.77 2.26 -14.36
C LYS A 84 -1.62 3.76 -14.15
N SER A 85 -1.52 4.49 -15.25
CA SER A 85 -1.23 5.93 -15.19
C SER A 85 -2.33 6.83 -15.75
N ASP A 86 -3.48 6.25 -16.11
CA ASP A 86 -4.60 7.04 -16.65
C ASP A 86 -5.24 7.89 -15.57
N GLU A 87 -5.65 9.09 -15.93
CA GLU A 87 -6.34 10.01 -15.05
C GLU A 87 -7.58 9.36 -14.42
N LYS A 88 -8.32 8.57 -15.19
CA LYS A 88 -9.50 7.84 -14.71
C LYS A 88 -9.17 6.93 -13.53
N ASP A 89 -8.04 6.22 -13.62
CA ASP A 89 -7.63 5.30 -12.57
C ASP A 89 -7.25 6.06 -11.30
N GLU A 90 -6.55 7.16 -11.46
CA GLU A 90 -6.16 7.99 -10.33
C GLU A 90 -7.39 8.57 -9.62
N LEU A 91 -8.33 9.09 -10.39
CA LEU A 91 -9.57 9.64 -9.83
C LEU A 91 -10.40 8.57 -9.12
N LEU A 92 -10.47 7.37 -9.69
CA LEU A 92 -11.16 6.26 -9.04
C LEU A 92 -10.52 5.92 -7.70
N GLY A 93 -9.19 5.92 -7.64
CA GLY A 93 -8.48 5.67 -6.39
C GLY A 93 -8.87 6.66 -5.30
N PHE A 94 -8.85 7.95 -5.62
CA PHE A 94 -9.21 8.97 -4.64
C PHE A 94 -10.69 8.88 -4.25
N ASP A 95 -11.58 8.53 -5.18
CA ASP A 95 -12.99 8.30 -4.86
C ASP A 95 -13.16 7.11 -3.89
N LEU A 96 -12.28 6.12 -3.97
CA LEU A 96 -12.29 4.99 -3.06
C LEU A 96 -11.60 5.28 -1.73
N GLY A 97 -11.05 6.47 -1.57
CA GLY A 97 -10.47 6.93 -0.31
C GLY A 97 -9.01 6.61 -0.12
N ILE A 98 -8.23 6.49 -1.19
CA ILE A 98 -6.78 6.36 -1.05
C ILE A 98 -6.16 7.72 -0.71
N ASP A 99 -4.96 7.68 -0.15
CA ASP A 99 -4.26 8.88 0.30
C ASP A 99 -3.26 9.39 -0.72
N GLU A 100 -2.74 8.52 -1.57
CA GLU A 100 -1.74 8.90 -2.57
C GLU A 100 -1.78 7.90 -3.73
N TYR A 101 -1.48 8.37 -4.93
CA TYR A 101 -1.42 7.54 -6.13
C TYR A 101 -0.06 7.77 -6.80
N ILE A 102 0.76 6.74 -6.88
CA ILE A 102 2.11 6.82 -7.43
C ILE A 102 2.23 5.86 -8.60
N THR A 103 2.68 6.35 -9.75
CA THR A 103 2.83 5.51 -10.94
C THR A 103 4.24 4.95 -11.06
N LYS A 104 4.34 3.72 -11.57
CA LYS A 104 5.62 3.08 -11.90
C LYS A 104 6.08 3.54 -13.27
N PRO A 105 7.37 3.76 -13.51
CA PRO A 105 8.46 3.65 -12.54
C PRO A 105 8.46 4.81 -11.53
N PHE A 106 8.91 4.53 -10.33
CA PHE A 106 8.86 5.49 -9.22
C PHE A 106 10.22 5.61 -8.54
N SER A 107 10.39 6.67 -7.74
CA SER A 107 11.57 6.83 -6.89
C SER A 107 11.31 6.20 -5.53
N PRO A 108 12.09 5.18 -5.11
CA PRO A 108 11.91 4.60 -3.78
C PRO A 108 12.07 5.62 -2.66
N LYS A 109 12.96 6.59 -2.83
CA LYS A 109 13.16 7.65 -1.82
C LYS A 109 11.93 8.55 -1.69
N ILE A 110 11.30 8.87 -2.83
CA ILE A 110 10.08 9.67 -2.82
C ILE A 110 8.93 8.88 -2.20
N LEU A 111 8.83 7.59 -2.51
CA LEU A 111 7.80 6.73 -1.91
C LEU A 111 7.92 6.75 -0.39
N VAL A 112 9.12 6.53 0.14
CA VAL A 112 9.35 6.54 1.59
C VAL A 112 9.00 7.91 2.19
N ALA A 113 9.37 8.99 1.51
CA ALA A 113 9.02 10.34 1.97
C ALA A 113 7.50 10.54 2.06
N ARG A 114 6.75 9.99 1.09
CA ARG A 114 5.29 10.06 1.11
C ARG A 114 4.71 9.23 2.25
N VAL A 115 5.26 8.03 2.48
CA VAL A 115 4.86 7.19 3.62
C VAL A 115 5.02 7.96 4.92
N GLU A 116 6.21 8.54 5.13
CA GLU A 116 6.49 9.28 6.35
C GLU A 116 5.57 10.49 6.51
N ALA A 117 5.32 11.21 5.42
CA ALA A 117 4.43 12.38 5.46
C ALA A 117 3.00 11.99 5.83
N ILE A 118 2.48 10.91 5.26
CA ILE A 118 1.13 10.44 5.55
C ILE A 118 1.03 9.99 7.01
N LEU A 119 2.00 9.25 7.49
CA LEU A 119 1.99 8.76 8.87
C LEU A 119 2.07 9.90 9.89
N ARG A 120 2.80 10.96 9.59
CA ARG A 120 2.84 12.15 10.45
C ARG A 120 1.47 12.83 10.55
N ARG A 121 0.72 12.87 9.45
CA ARG A 121 -0.61 13.50 9.44
C ARG A 121 -1.67 12.65 10.13
N SER A 122 -1.44 11.33 10.19
CA SER A 122 -2.41 10.40 10.76
C SER A 122 -2.34 10.33 12.29
N ASN A 123 -1.36 10.95 12.88
CA ASN A 123 -1.20 10.93 14.35
C ASN A 123 -1.80 12.18 15.00
#